data_ef2d4b41aafce529427141ed9f233f53
#
_entry.id   ef2d4b41aafce529427141ed9f233f53
#
_cell.length_a   1.000
_cell.length_b   1.000
_cell.length_c   1.000
_cell.angle_alpha   90.00
_cell.angle_beta   90.00
_cell.angle_gamma   90.00
#
_symmetry.space_group_name_H-M   'P 1'
#
loop_
_entity.id
_entity.type
_entity.pdbx_description
1 polymer ?
#
loop_
_entity_poly.entity_id
_entity_poly.type
_entity_poly.pdbx_seq_one_letter_code
_entity_poly.pdbx_strand_id
1 'polypeptide(L)'
;MKKAFTLAEVLITLGIIGVVAALTLPSVVQNFQKRSLEVATQKFYSVMSQAIKQYMADEGVDDLRGSSLLAGDDDSDEVLIAKDDEFFKKYLKAQICEDGCFADNYKTLTGETSYEVGKSVDGYDMKGRYLLPDGMVVDSYSYGALGDNDTPGTI
;
A
#
# COMPACT_ATOMS: atom_id res chain seq x y z
N MET A 1 6.41 48.59 -38.30
CA MET A 1 6.70 48.97 -36.88
C MET A 1 6.49 47.75 -36.02
N LYS A 2 7.54 47.22 -35.36
CA LYS A 2 7.43 46.11 -34.41
C LYS A 2 6.94 46.70 -33.08
N LYS A 3 5.77 46.29 -32.63
CA LYS A 3 5.26 46.67 -31.31
C LYS A 3 6.06 45.89 -30.27
N ALA A 4 6.72 46.58 -29.37
CA ALA A 4 7.41 45.99 -28.23
C ALA A 4 6.48 46.11 -27.01
N PHE A 5 6.45 45.04 -26.19
CA PHE A 5 5.70 45.08 -24.93
C PHE A 5 6.37 46.01 -23.92
N THR A 6 5.55 46.67 -23.12
CA THR A 6 6.04 47.48 -22.02
C THR A 6 6.39 46.62 -20.82
N LEU A 7 7.35 47.06 -20.02
CA LEU A 7 7.73 46.36 -18.79
C LEU A 7 6.53 46.19 -17.83
N ALA A 8 5.67 47.20 -17.78
CA ALA A 8 4.46 47.18 -16.95
C ALA A 8 3.46 46.09 -17.37
N GLU A 9 3.22 45.94 -18.68
CA GLU A 9 2.33 44.88 -19.20
C GLU A 9 2.83 43.46 -18.82
N VAL A 10 4.14 43.23 -18.92
CA VAL A 10 4.74 41.94 -18.54
C VAL A 10 4.61 41.70 -17.03
N LEU A 11 4.86 42.70 -16.20
CA LEU A 11 4.77 42.57 -14.74
C LEU A 11 3.33 42.29 -14.27
N ILE A 12 2.34 42.97 -14.86
CA ILE A 12 0.93 42.76 -14.52
C ILE A 12 0.48 41.35 -14.94
N THR A 13 0.83 40.94 -16.15
CA THR A 13 0.43 39.60 -16.64
C THR A 13 1.06 38.47 -15.82
N LEU A 14 2.35 38.57 -15.48
CA LEU A 14 3.02 37.61 -14.61
C LEU A 14 2.43 37.63 -13.20
N GLY A 15 2.06 38.77 -12.67
CA GLY A 15 1.40 38.89 -11.37
C GLY A 15 0.06 38.14 -11.33
N ILE A 16 -0.79 38.32 -12.35
CA ILE A 16 -2.08 37.67 -12.46
C ILE A 16 -1.91 36.14 -12.60
N ILE A 17 -1.02 35.72 -13.49
CA ILE A 17 -0.72 34.28 -13.68
C ILE A 17 -0.20 33.66 -12.38
N GLY A 18 0.68 34.34 -11.67
CA GLY A 18 1.22 33.88 -10.38
C GLY A 18 0.14 33.64 -9.31
N VAL A 19 -0.80 34.58 -9.17
CA VAL A 19 -1.91 34.45 -8.20
C VAL A 19 -2.84 33.30 -8.59
N VAL A 20 -3.23 33.21 -9.87
CA VAL A 20 -4.10 32.14 -10.35
C VAL A 20 -3.43 30.77 -10.16
N ALA A 21 -2.15 30.64 -10.53
CA ALA A 21 -1.40 29.41 -10.33
C ALA A 21 -1.30 29.03 -8.85
N ALA A 22 -1.01 29.95 -7.96
CA ALA A 22 -0.91 29.72 -6.53
C ALA A 22 -2.22 29.17 -5.91
N LEU A 23 -3.36 29.57 -6.41
CA LEU A 23 -4.67 29.12 -5.95
C LEU A 23 -5.09 27.77 -6.57
N THR A 24 -4.66 27.49 -7.79
CA THR A 24 -5.14 26.28 -8.52
C THR A 24 -4.23 25.07 -8.38
N LEU A 25 -2.90 25.25 -8.30
CA LEU A 25 -1.94 24.14 -8.24
C LEU A 25 -2.18 23.18 -7.07
N PRO A 26 -2.42 23.62 -5.82
CA PRO A 26 -2.63 22.69 -4.71
C PRO A 26 -3.81 21.75 -4.94
N SER A 27 -4.91 22.26 -5.46
CA SER A 27 -6.12 21.47 -5.74
C SER A 27 -5.90 20.43 -6.85
N VAL A 28 -5.20 20.81 -7.91
CA VAL A 28 -4.90 19.92 -9.04
C VAL A 28 -3.98 18.78 -8.58
N VAL A 29 -2.93 19.11 -7.81
CA VAL A 29 -1.99 18.10 -7.29
C VAL A 29 -2.68 17.11 -6.37
N GLN A 30 -3.53 17.57 -5.44
CA GLN A 30 -4.28 16.69 -4.55
C GLN A 30 -5.22 15.76 -5.31
N ASN A 31 -5.94 16.24 -6.30
CA ASN A 31 -6.82 15.42 -7.12
C ASN A 31 -6.05 14.38 -7.94
N PHE A 32 -4.88 14.75 -8.46
CA PHE A 32 -4.02 13.81 -9.16
C PHE A 32 -3.49 12.70 -8.23
N GLN A 33 -3.04 13.07 -7.03
CA GLN A 33 -2.58 12.11 -6.03
C GLN A 33 -3.67 11.12 -5.64
N LYS A 34 -4.90 11.60 -5.37
CA LYS A 34 -6.04 10.72 -5.05
C LYS A 34 -6.31 9.72 -6.15
N ARG A 35 -6.41 10.17 -7.40
CA ARG A 35 -6.64 9.26 -8.54
C ARG A 35 -5.51 8.26 -8.72
N SER A 36 -4.26 8.68 -8.53
CA SER A 36 -3.11 7.79 -8.60
C SER A 36 -3.19 6.67 -7.55
N LEU A 37 -3.58 7.02 -6.32
CA LEU A 37 -3.76 6.05 -5.24
C LEU A 37 -4.94 5.10 -5.49
N GLU A 38 -6.06 5.60 -6.00
CA GLU A 38 -7.22 4.75 -6.37
C GLU A 38 -6.82 3.70 -7.42
N VAL A 39 -6.12 4.12 -8.46
CA VAL A 39 -5.65 3.21 -9.52
C VAL A 39 -4.63 2.20 -8.97
N ALA A 40 -3.72 2.64 -8.11
CA ALA A 40 -2.73 1.76 -7.48
C ALA A 40 -3.42 0.70 -6.61
N THR A 41 -4.43 1.09 -5.82
CA THR A 41 -5.20 0.16 -4.99
C THR A 41 -5.99 -0.86 -5.82
N GLN A 42 -6.63 -0.43 -6.90
CA GLN A 42 -7.35 -1.34 -7.82
C GLN A 42 -6.39 -2.34 -8.48
N LYS A 43 -5.22 -1.85 -8.90
CA LYS A 43 -4.17 -2.71 -9.46
C LYS A 43 -3.70 -3.73 -8.42
N PHE A 44 -3.42 -3.30 -7.21
CA PHE A 44 -3.01 -4.20 -6.12
C PHE A 44 -4.06 -5.29 -5.88
N TYR A 45 -5.34 -4.91 -5.75
CA TYR A 45 -6.42 -5.88 -5.56
C TYR A 45 -6.47 -6.91 -6.70
N SER A 46 -6.32 -6.46 -7.95
CA SER A 46 -6.32 -7.35 -9.10
C SER A 46 -5.13 -8.31 -9.09
N VAL A 47 -3.93 -7.81 -8.82
CA VAL A 47 -2.69 -8.62 -8.77
C VAL A 47 -2.75 -9.61 -7.61
N MET A 48 -3.18 -9.17 -6.43
CA MET A 48 -3.33 -10.04 -5.26
C MET A 48 -4.36 -11.14 -5.50
N SER A 49 -5.51 -10.80 -6.09
CA SER A 49 -6.54 -11.80 -6.42
C SER A 49 -6.04 -12.85 -7.42
N GLN A 50 -5.20 -12.46 -8.37
CA GLN A 50 -4.59 -13.38 -9.32
C GLN A 50 -3.53 -14.27 -8.63
N ALA A 51 -2.71 -13.68 -7.77
CA ALA A 51 -1.70 -14.40 -6.99
C ALA A 51 -2.34 -15.48 -6.11
N ILE A 52 -3.41 -15.13 -5.40
CA ILE A 52 -4.17 -16.08 -4.56
C ILE A 52 -4.76 -17.21 -5.41
N LYS A 53 -5.37 -16.91 -6.54
CA LYS A 53 -5.93 -17.94 -7.43
C LYS A 53 -4.86 -18.87 -7.97
N GLN A 54 -3.71 -18.33 -8.35
CA GLN A 54 -2.60 -19.15 -8.82
C GLN A 54 -2.03 -20.01 -7.70
N TYR A 55 -1.91 -19.45 -6.50
CA TYR A 55 -1.47 -20.19 -5.32
C TYR A 55 -2.43 -21.35 -5.00
N MET A 56 -3.74 -21.09 -4.97
CA MET A 56 -4.75 -22.14 -4.74
C MET A 56 -4.70 -23.23 -5.81
N ALA A 57 -4.47 -22.87 -7.07
CA ALA A 57 -4.33 -23.82 -8.15
C ALA A 57 -3.05 -24.68 -7.99
N ASP A 58 -1.94 -24.08 -7.56
CA ASP A 58 -0.67 -24.78 -7.32
C ASP A 58 -0.79 -25.77 -6.12
N GLU A 59 -1.55 -25.39 -5.08
CA GLU A 59 -1.84 -26.23 -3.91
C GLU A 59 -2.93 -27.28 -4.18
N GLY A 60 -3.70 -27.11 -5.26
CA GLY A 60 -4.82 -28.02 -5.60
C GLY A 60 -6.02 -27.89 -4.66
N VAL A 61 -6.24 -26.70 -4.09
CA VAL A 61 -7.35 -26.39 -3.18
C VAL A 61 -8.36 -25.44 -3.82
N ASP A 62 -9.62 -25.62 -3.48
CA ASP A 62 -10.72 -24.78 -3.97
C ASP A 62 -11.01 -23.59 -3.05
N ASP A 63 -10.54 -23.62 -1.81
CA ASP A 63 -10.69 -22.56 -0.81
C ASP A 63 -9.33 -22.29 -0.13
N LEU A 64 -9.05 -21.01 0.09
CA LEU A 64 -7.83 -20.56 0.77
C LEU A 64 -7.71 -21.15 2.19
N ARG A 65 -8.83 -21.44 2.85
CA ARG A 65 -8.87 -22.07 4.19
C ARG A 65 -8.25 -23.48 4.22
N GLY A 66 -8.28 -24.17 3.08
CA GLY A 66 -7.66 -25.49 2.94
C GLY A 66 -6.20 -25.43 2.52
N SER A 67 -5.64 -24.24 2.35
CA SER A 67 -4.27 -24.05 1.88
C SER A 67 -3.27 -24.01 3.03
N SER A 68 -2.00 -24.23 2.68
CA SER A 68 -0.90 -24.12 3.64
C SER A 68 -0.56 -22.68 4.04
N LEU A 69 -1.12 -21.66 3.35
CA LEU A 69 -0.86 -20.24 3.63
C LEU A 69 -1.51 -19.78 4.94
N LEU A 70 -2.70 -20.28 5.24
CA LEU A 70 -3.37 -19.93 6.48
C LEU A 70 -2.79 -20.73 7.64
N ALA A 71 -2.73 -20.09 8.81
CA ALA A 71 -2.21 -20.68 10.02
C ALA A 71 -2.96 -21.95 10.38
N GLY A 72 -2.22 -23.02 10.64
CA GLY A 72 -2.73 -24.14 11.43
C GLY A 72 -2.74 -23.74 12.91
N ASP A 73 -3.56 -24.40 13.71
CA ASP A 73 -3.72 -24.13 15.15
C ASP A 73 -2.40 -24.23 15.95
N ASP A 74 -1.39 -24.91 15.39
CA ASP A 74 -0.09 -25.16 16.03
C ASP A 74 1.09 -24.42 15.34
N ASP A 75 0.85 -23.56 14.36
CA ASP A 75 1.92 -22.88 13.63
C ASP A 75 2.59 -21.79 14.49
N SER A 76 3.92 -21.88 14.63
CA SER A 76 4.70 -20.82 15.26
C SER A 76 4.80 -19.59 14.34
N ASP A 77 5.07 -18.43 14.92
CA ASP A 77 5.28 -17.19 14.16
C ASP A 77 6.33 -17.32 13.05
N GLU A 78 7.40 -18.07 13.31
CA GLU A 78 8.45 -18.31 12.31
C GLU A 78 7.93 -19.07 11.08
N VAL A 79 7.04 -20.03 11.29
CA VAL A 79 6.41 -20.79 10.21
C VAL A 79 5.47 -19.91 9.38
N LEU A 80 4.69 -19.06 10.05
CA LEU A 80 3.79 -18.12 9.38
C LEU A 80 4.55 -17.10 8.54
N ILE A 81 5.62 -16.52 9.08
CA ILE A 81 6.51 -15.61 8.35
C ILE A 81 7.10 -16.29 7.12
N ALA A 82 7.58 -17.52 7.26
CA ALA A 82 8.17 -18.27 6.15
C ALA A 82 7.16 -18.55 5.02
N LYS A 83 5.92 -18.88 5.37
CA LYS A 83 4.82 -19.07 4.40
C LYS A 83 4.47 -17.78 3.65
N ASP A 84 4.33 -16.67 4.38
CA ASP A 84 4.10 -15.35 3.79
C ASP A 84 5.25 -14.95 2.86
N ASP A 85 6.48 -15.13 3.29
CA ASP A 85 7.68 -14.82 2.51
C ASP A 85 7.71 -15.59 1.19
N GLU A 86 7.42 -16.89 1.23
CA GLU A 86 7.35 -17.72 0.03
C GLU A 86 6.24 -17.25 -0.91
N PHE A 87 5.05 -16.98 -0.38
CA PHE A 87 3.91 -16.49 -1.15
C PHE A 87 4.23 -15.16 -1.83
N PHE A 88 4.69 -14.16 -1.09
CA PHE A 88 4.99 -12.84 -1.62
C PHE A 88 6.13 -12.86 -2.63
N LYS A 89 7.17 -13.65 -2.39
CA LYS A 89 8.29 -13.81 -3.34
C LYS A 89 7.87 -14.52 -4.63
N LYS A 90 7.17 -15.64 -4.50
CA LYS A 90 6.84 -16.51 -5.65
C LYS A 90 5.78 -15.90 -6.55
N TYR A 91 4.67 -15.42 -5.97
CA TYR A 91 3.50 -15.00 -6.74
C TYR A 91 3.45 -13.50 -7.02
N LEU A 92 3.96 -12.67 -6.15
CA LEU A 92 3.94 -11.22 -6.28
C LEU A 92 5.29 -10.63 -6.69
N LYS A 93 6.37 -11.45 -6.72
CA LYS A 93 7.73 -11.00 -7.01
C LYS A 93 8.20 -9.87 -6.08
N ALA A 94 7.69 -9.89 -4.86
CA ALA A 94 8.01 -8.91 -3.86
C ALA A 94 9.41 -9.14 -3.27
N GLN A 95 10.02 -8.06 -2.79
CA GLN A 95 11.23 -8.10 -1.98
C GLN A 95 10.83 -8.05 -0.51
N ILE A 96 11.44 -8.92 0.31
CA ILE A 96 11.27 -8.83 1.75
C ILE A 96 12.05 -7.62 2.24
N CYS A 97 11.40 -6.84 3.06
CA CYS A 97 12.00 -5.70 3.71
C CYS A 97 12.26 -6.01 5.16
N GLU A 98 13.49 -6.38 5.45
CA GLU A 98 14.04 -6.29 6.80
C GLU A 98 14.29 -4.81 7.14
N ASP A 99 14.69 -4.51 8.36
CA ASP A 99 14.85 -3.14 8.87
C ASP A 99 15.49 -2.16 7.86
N GLY A 100 14.82 -1.04 7.62
CA GLY A 100 15.38 0.10 6.88
C GLY A 100 15.12 0.18 5.38
N CYS A 101 14.26 -0.65 4.81
CA CYS A 101 13.88 -0.55 3.38
C CYS A 101 13.21 0.77 3.02
N PHE A 102 12.78 1.54 3.98
CA PHE A 102 11.95 2.71 3.75
C PHE A 102 12.35 3.87 4.65
N ALA A 103 12.50 5.04 4.02
CA ALA A 103 12.58 6.30 4.75
C ALA A 103 11.25 6.58 5.48
N ASP A 104 11.32 7.27 6.60
CA ASP A 104 10.25 7.56 7.57
C ASP A 104 9.01 8.29 7.03
N ASN A 105 8.78 8.32 5.73
CA ASN A 105 7.83 9.20 5.06
C ASN A 105 6.71 8.49 4.30
N TYR A 106 6.24 7.32 4.77
CA TYR A 106 5.02 6.76 4.21
C TYR A 106 3.81 7.59 4.58
N LYS A 107 3.04 7.92 3.56
CA LYS A 107 1.72 8.52 3.76
C LYS A 107 0.67 7.45 3.58
N THR A 108 -0.29 7.42 4.48
CA THR A 108 -1.52 6.65 4.30
C THR A 108 -2.24 7.09 3.04
N LEU A 109 -3.18 6.29 2.54
CA LEU A 109 -4.05 6.65 1.42
C LEU A 109 -4.83 7.96 1.66
N THR A 110 -5.04 8.33 2.91
CA THR A 110 -5.68 9.60 3.33
C THR A 110 -4.70 10.77 3.36
N GLY A 111 -3.41 10.54 3.19
CA GLY A 111 -2.37 11.58 3.17
C GLY A 111 -1.86 11.97 4.55
N GLU A 112 -2.31 11.30 5.60
CA GLU A 112 -1.80 11.49 6.96
C GLU A 112 -0.41 10.85 7.11
N THR A 113 0.44 11.46 7.93
CA THR A 113 1.77 10.94 8.20
C THR A 113 1.69 9.58 8.86
N SER A 114 2.46 8.69 8.30
CA SER A 114 2.63 7.28 8.66
C SER A 114 2.32 6.93 10.11
N TYR A 115 1.51 5.91 10.27
CA TYR A 115 1.66 4.97 11.36
C TYR A 115 3.16 4.67 11.56
N GLU A 116 3.60 4.62 12.80
CA GLU A 116 4.95 4.14 13.12
C GLU A 116 5.08 2.73 12.59
N VAL A 117 5.80 2.66 11.49
CA VAL A 117 6.08 1.45 10.75
C VAL A 117 6.77 0.45 11.70
N GLY A 118 6.15 -0.71 11.92
CA GLY A 118 6.71 -1.76 12.76
C GLY A 118 6.07 -1.92 14.14
N LYS A 119 5.01 -1.19 14.48
CA LYS A 119 4.24 -1.44 15.70
C LYS A 119 3.03 -2.32 15.41
N SER A 120 2.72 -3.19 16.36
CA SER A 120 1.45 -3.93 16.38
C SER A 120 0.28 -2.95 16.31
N VAL A 121 -0.67 -3.21 15.43
CA VAL A 121 -1.90 -2.45 15.31
C VAL A 121 -2.98 -3.20 16.09
N ASP A 122 -3.51 -2.61 17.15
CA ASP A 122 -4.66 -3.14 17.92
C ASP A 122 -4.58 -4.65 18.29
N GLY A 123 -3.40 -5.12 18.70
CA GLY A 123 -3.19 -6.51 19.11
C GLY A 123 -2.80 -7.46 17.98
N TYR A 124 -2.56 -6.94 16.77
CA TYR A 124 -2.02 -7.72 15.66
C TYR A 124 -0.51 -7.51 15.56
N ASP A 125 0.25 -8.58 15.58
CA ASP A 125 1.69 -8.53 15.36
C ASP A 125 2.00 -8.50 13.86
N MET A 126 2.84 -7.55 13.45
CA MET A 126 3.35 -7.51 12.10
C MET A 126 4.29 -8.70 11.88
N LYS A 127 4.04 -9.49 10.84
CA LYS A 127 4.82 -10.68 10.50
C LYS A 127 5.82 -10.45 9.38
N GLY A 128 5.48 -9.64 8.40
CA GLY A 128 6.38 -9.37 7.29
C GLY A 128 6.05 -8.05 6.60
N ARG A 129 7.04 -7.51 5.93
CA ARG A 129 6.91 -6.34 5.07
C ARG A 129 7.49 -6.61 3.71
N TYR A 130 6.72 -6.28 2.69
CA TYR A 130 7.02 -6.64 1.31
C TYR A 130 6.94 -5.42 0.40
N LEU A 131 7.99 -5.22 -0.39
CA LEU A 131 8.02 -4.21 -1.45
C LEU A 131 7.67 -4.87 -2.78
N LEU A 132 6.56 -4.45 -3.38
CA LEU A 132 6.15 -4.91 -4.70
C LEU A 132 6.95 -4.21 -5.81
N PRO A 133 7.02 -4.80 -7.01
CA PRO A 133 7.75 -4.22 -8.14
C PRO A 133 7.28 -2.84 -8.60
N ASP A 134 6.06 -2.46 -8.25
CA ASP A 134 5.49 -1.14 -8.56
C ASP A 134 5.73 -0.08 -7.47
N GLY A 135 6.50 -0.44 -6.43
CA GLY A 135 6.85 0.45 -5.33
C GLY A 135 5.80 0.51 -4.21
N MET A 136 4.75 -0.29 -4.29
CA MET A 136 3.78 -0.42 -3.20
C MET A 136 4.37 -1.29 -2.09
N VAL A 137 4.08 -0.92 -0.86
CA VAL A 137 4.47 -1.68 0.32
C VAL A 137 3.25 -2.36 0.91
N VAL A 138 3.42 -3.61 1.29
CA VAL A 138 2.40 -4.43 1.92
C VAL A 138 2.96 -4.98 3.22
N ASP A 139 2.23 -4.77 4.30
CA ASP A 139 2.53 -5.37 5.60
C ASP A 139 1.57 -6.55 5.82
N SER A 140 2.12 -7.72 6.17
CA SER A 140 1.31 -8.85 6.62
C SER A 140 1.21 -8.85 8.14
N TYR A 141 0.02 -9.19 8.62
CA TYR A 141 -0.26 -9.33 10.04
C TYR A 141 -0.87 -10.69 10.29
N SER A 142 -0.41 -11.42 11.30
CA SER A 142 -1.12 -12.60 11.75
C SER A 142 -2.13 -12.20 12.83
N TYR A 143 -3.29 -12.78 12.73
CA TYR A 143 -4.23 -12.84 13.84
C TYR A 143 -3.72 -13.94 14.78
N GLY A 144 -3.33 -13.59 16.00
CA GLY A 144 -3.10 -14.59 17.03
C GLY A 144 -4.35 -15.47 17.11
N ALA A 145 -4.17 -16.79 17.21
CA ALA A 145 -5.28 -17.74 17.30
C ALA A 145 -6.38 -17.15 18.19
N LEU A 146 -7.58 -16.96 17.64
CA LEU A 146 -8.72 -16.51 18.41
C LEU A 146 -8.87 -17.45 19.59
N GLY A 147 -8.49 -17.01 20.78
CA GLY A 147 -8.85 -17.70 21.98
C GLY A 147 -10.37 -17.94 21.93
N ASP A 148 -10.80 -19.12 22.31
CA ASP A 148 -12.15 -19.71 22.18
C ASP A 148 -13.36 -18.85 22.58
N ASN A 149 -13.22 -17.52 22.77
CA ASN A 149 -14.27 -16.66 23.30
C ASN A 149 -14.65 -15.43 22.46
N ASP A 150 -13.99 -15.17 21.34
CA ASP A 150 -14.36 -14.02 20.50
C ASP A 150 -14.99 -14.48 19.18
N THR A 151 -16.31 -14.61 19.20
CA THR A 151 -17.10 -14.60 17.96
C THR A 151 -16.81 -13.31 17.21
N PRO A 152 -16.43 -13.37 15.92
CA PRO A 152 -16.23 -12.16 15.13
C PRO A 152 -17.53 -11.38 15.11
N GLY A 153 -17.48 -10.19 15.68
CA GLY A 153 -18.57 -9.23 15.58
C GLY A 153 -18.88 -9.00 14.11
N THR A 154 -20.09 -9.28 13.73
CA THR A 154 -20.69 -8.95 12.43
C THR A 154 -20.44 -7.47 12.14
N ILE A 155 -19.80 -7.19 11.02
CA ILE A 155 -19.75 -5.86 10.41
C ILE A 155 -21.08 -5.61 9.72
#